data_5502625ad65c7f6099d50c7fdf448569
#
_entry.id   5502625ad65c7f6099d50c7fdf448569
#
_cell.length_a   1.000
_cell.length_b   1.000
_cell.length_c   1.000
_cell.angle_alpha   90.00
_cell.angle_beta   90.00
_cell.angle_gamma   90.00
#
_symmetry.space_group_name_H-M   'P 1'
#
loop_
_entity.id
_entity.type
_entity.pdbx_description
1 polymer ?
#
loop_
_entity_poly.entity_id
_entity_poly.type
_entity_poly.pdbx_seq_one_letter_code
_entity_poly.pdbx_strand_id
1 'polypeptide(L)'
;MSNITVQEKNMLAVESALVGNDISKLTTQEKMTFYNKICESVGLNPLTKPFAFLKLQGKEVLYATKDCTEQLRKIHGVSTQIISKQVVGDLFEVHVKARDKTGKEDEDISYLVIKGLSGNDLANAMMKGITKSKRRVTLSICGLGMLDESEIETIENVAPA
;
A
#
# COMPACT_ATOMS: atom_id res chain seq x y z
N MET A 1 7.73 37.36 -20.42
CA MET A 1 7.95 35.96 -20.04
C MET A 1 7.91 35.84 -18.52
N SER A 2 6.92 35.15 -18.00
CA SER A 2 6.88 34.89 -16.56
C SER A 2 8.01 33.90 -16.19
N ASN A 3 8.89 34.29 -15.29
CA ASN A 3 9.88 33.38 -14.74
C ASN A 3 9.17 32.40 -13.82
N ILE A 4 8.97 31.16 -14.32
CA ILE A 4 8.43 30.08 -13.52
C ILE A 4 9.46 29.71 -12.46
N THR A 5 9.06 29.73 -11.20
CA THR A 5 9.93 29.38 -10.08
C THR A 5 10.23 27.86 -10.11
N VAL A 6 11.33 27.45 -9.45
CA VAL A 6 11.67 26.03 -9.32
C VAL A 6 10.51 25.24 -8.66
N GLN A 7 9.84 25.87 -7.69
CA GLN A 7 8.71 25.26 -6.99
C GLN A 7 7.51 25.04 -7.92
N GLU A 8 7.20 25.99 -8.78
CA GLU A 8 6.13 25.88 -9.77
C GLU A 8 6.44 24.78 -10.80
N LYS A 9 7.69 24.70 -11.26
CA LYS A 9 8.12 23.61 -12.17
C LYS A 9 7.96 22.23 -11.53
N ASN A 10 8.35 22.10 -10.25
CA ASN A 10 8.20 20.84 -9.52
C ASN A 10 6.73 20.45 -9.38
N MET A 11 5.84 21.41 -9.13
CA MET A 11 4.40 21.17 -9.04
C MET A 11 3.80 20.74 -10.38
N LEU A 12 4.17 21.37 -11.49
CA LEU A 12 3.71 20.98 -12.83
C LEU A 12 4.16 19.54 -13.18
N ALA A 13 5.39 19.18 -12.84
CA ALA A 13 5.90 17.83 -13.06
C ALA A 13 5.14 16.79 -12.22
N VAL A 14 4.83 17.11 -10.97
CA VAL A 14 4.01 16.26 -10.08
C VAL A 14 2.60 16.08 -10.64
N GLU A 15 1.96 17.14 -11.10
CA GLU A 15 0.63 17.08 -11.72
C GLU A 15 0.63 16.18 -12.95
N SER A 16 1.63 16.32 -13.82
CA SER A 16 1.80 15.47 -15.01
C SER A 16 1.97 14.00 -14.63
N ALA A 17 2.74 13.71 -13.59
CA ALA A 17 2.94 12.36 -13.08
C ALA A 17 1.64 11.75 -12.53
N LEU A 18 0.83 12.55 -11.84
CA LEU A 18 -0.47 12.12 -11.33
C LEU A 18 -1.43 11.74 -12.47
N VAL A 19 -1.49 12.54 -13.52
CA VAL A 19 -2.33 12.26 -14.69
C VAL A 19 -1.88 10.99 -15.41
N GLY A 20 -0.57 10.80 -15.58
CA GLY A 20 0.00 9.63 -16.24
C GLY A 20 0.10 8.38 -15.36
N ASN A 21 -0.13 8.50 -14.06
CA ASN A 21 0.10 7.44 -13.07
C ASN A 21 1.49 6.82 -13.18
N ASP A 22 2.50 7.66 -13.41
CA ASP A 22 3.88 7.24 -13.61
C ASP A 22 4.84 8.33 -13.15
N ILE A 23 5.65 8.03 -12.14
CA ILE A 23 6.62 8.96 -11.58
C ILE A 23 8.05 8.71 -12.07
N SER A 24 8.25 7.80 -13.02
CA SER A 24 9.58 7.42 -13.53
C SER A 24 10.35 8.57 -14.17
N LYS A 25 9.64 9.55 -14.73
CA LYS A 25 10.23 10.71 -15.43
C LYS A 25 10.54 11.87 -14.49
N LEU A 26 10.16 11.80 -13.23
CA LEU A 26 10.46 12.83 -12.26
C LEU A 26 11.94 12.80 -11.86
N THR A 27 12.52 14.00 -11.65
CA THR A 27 13.83 14.11 -11.03
C THR A 27 13.77 13.66 -9.57
N THR A 28 14.92 13.42 -8.95
CA THR A 28 14.98 13.06 -7.53
C THR A 28 14.26 14.09 -6.66
N GLN A 29 14.46 15.38 -6.93
CA GLN A 29 13.82 16.46 -6.18
C GLN A 29 12.30 16.48 -6.39
N GLU A 30 11.84 16.27 -7.61
CA GLU A 30 10.42 16.18 -7.93
C GLU A 30 9.77 14.94 -7.29
N LYS A 31 10.46 13.81 -7.26
CA LYS A 31 10.01 12.61 -6.54
C LYS A 31 9.88 12.88 -5.04
N MET A 32 10.81 13.60 -4.45
CA MET A 32 10.73 13.98 -3.03
C MET A 32 9.55 14.91 -2.76
N THR A 33 9.28 15.85 -3.65
CA THR A 33 8.10 16.72 -3.56
C THR A 33 6.81 15.90 -3.62
N PHE A 34 6.71 14.99 -4.56
CA PHE A 34 5.59 14.07 -4.71
C PHE A 34 5.40 13.21 -3.45
N TYR A 35 6.48 12.61 -2.97
CA TYR A 35 6.50 11.76 -1.78
C TYR A 35 6.01 12.52 -0.53
N ASN A 36 6.56 13.71 -0.29
CA ASN A 36 6.17 14.56 0.84
C ASN A 36 4.70 14.97 0.77
N LYS A 37 4.18 15.27 -0.41
CA LYS A 37 2.77 15.61 -0.62
C LYS A 37 1.85 14.45 -0.28
N ILE A 38 2.19 13.23 -0.69
CA ILE A 38 1.43 12.03 -0.37
C ILE A 38 1.42 11.80 1.15
N CYS A 39 2.59 11.86 1.79
CA CYS A 39 2.69 11.72 3.25
C CYS A 39 1.85 12.76 3.99
N GLU A 40 1.96 14.02 3.60
CA GLU A 40 1.19 15.12 4.18
C GLU A 40 -0.32 14.90 4.04
N SER A 41 -0.77 14.43 2.88
CA SER A 41 -2.20 14.20 2.61
C SER A 41 -2.82 13.16 3.53
N VAL A 42 -2.05 12.23 4.03
CA VAL A 42 -2.52 11.14 4.92
C VAL A 42 -2.02 11.28 6.37
N GLY A 43 -1.33 12.36 6.68
CA GLY A 43 -0.85 12.65 8.04
C GLY A 43 0.34 11.81 8.48
N LEU A 44 1.14 11.31 7.53
CA LEU A 44 2.31 10.49 7.83
C LEU A 44 3.60 11.32 7.76
N ASN A 45 4.57 10.94 8.59
CA ASN A 45 5.89 11.55 8.57
C ASN A 45 6.76 10.89 7.48
N PRO A 46 7.22 11.65 6.46
CA PRO A 46 8.05 11.09 5.39
C PRO A 46 9.37 10.48 5.89
N LEU A 47 9.90 10.92 7.02
CA LEU A 47 11.14 10.38 7.60
C LEU A 47 10.99 8.94 8.10
N THR A 48 9.79 8.48 8.34
CA THR A 48 9.50 7.09 8.73
C THR A 48 9.41 6.15 7.53
N LYS A 49 9.54 6.67 6.32
CA LYS A 49 9.47 5.92 5.05
C LYS A 49 8.21 5.05 4.93
N PRO A 50 7.02 5.67 5.03
CA PRO A 50 5.77 4.90 4.96
C PRO A 50 5.49 4.32 3.57
N PHE A 51 6.11 4.86 2.53
CA PHE A 51 5.96 4.40 1.15
C PHE A 51 7.32 4.06 0.55
N ALA A 52 7.31 3.21 -0.46
CA ALA A 52 8.49 2.89 -1.25
C ALA A 52 8.15 2.91 -2.74
N PHE A 53 9.18 3.06 -3.57
CA PHE A 53 9.03 3.12 -5.01
C PHE A 53 9.09 1.72 -5.61
N LEU A 54 8.27 1.50 -6.62
CA LEU A 54 8.14 0.22 -7.30
C LEU A 54 7.99 0.43 -8.80
N LYS A 55 8.71 -0.36 -9.59
CA LYS A 55 8.46 -0.45 -11.04
C LYS A 55 7.47 -1.56 -11.32
N LEU A 56 6.34 -1.19 -11.92
CA LEU A 56 5.26 -2.09 -12.26
C LEU A 56 4.80 -1.83 -13.69
N GLN A 57 4.92 -2.84 -14.55
CA GLN A 57 4.51 -2.75 -15.95
C GLN A 57 5.09 -1.51 -16.68
N GLY A 58 6.39 -1.24 -16.48
CA GLY A 58 7.09 -0.12 -17.10
C GLY A 58 6.82 1.25 -16.50
N LYS A 59 5.98 1.33 -15.48
CA LYS A 59 5.69 2.56 -14.72
C LYS A 59 6.28 2.48 -13.33
N GLU A 60 6.63 3.62 -12.77
CA GLU A 60 7.08 3.73 -11.39
C GLU A 60 5.94 4.29 -10.53
N VAL A 61 5.61 3.57 -9.48
CA VAL A 61 4.51 3.90 -8.55
C VAL A 61 4.98 3.75 -7.11
N LEU A 62 4.18 4.25 -6.18
CA LEU A 62 4.40 4.04 -4.75
C LEU A 62 3.58 2.85 -4.24
N TYR A 63 4.14 2.14 -3.27
CA TYR A 63 3.42 1.15 -2.49
C TYR A 63 3.57 1.43 -0.99
N ALA A 64 2.62 0.96 -0.20
CA ALA A 64 2.62 1.13 1.25
C ALA A 64 3.51 0.07 1.91
N THR A 65 4.44 0.51 2.75
CA THR A 65 5.27 -0.38 3.54
C THR A 65 4.51 -0.89 4.78
N LYS A 66 5.07 -1.89 5.46
CA LYS A 66 4.55 -2.37 6.74
C LYS A 66 4.32 -1.22 7.73
N ASP A 67 5.30 -0.32 7.84
CA ASP A 67 5.23 0.80 8.78
C ASP A 67 4.10 1.78 8.44
N CYS A 68 3.77 1.92 7.16
CA CYS A 68 2.63 2.73 6.74
C CYS A 68 1.33 2.26 7.36
N THR A 69 0.99 0.99 7.19
CA THR A 69 -0.26 0.44 7.71
C THR A 69 -0.33 0.46 9.23
N GLU A 70 0.79 0.19 9.91
CA GLU A 70 0.87 0.28 11.38
C GLU A 70 0.63 1.70 11.89
N GLN A 71 1.23 2.70 11.23
CA GLN A 71 1.02 4.11 11.59
C GLN A 71 -0.41 4.57 11.32
N LEU A 72 -0.98 4.19 10.17
CA LEU A 72 -2.36 4.52 9.82
C LEU A 72 -3.35 3.94 10.83
N ARG A 73 -3.15 2.70 11.26
CA ARG A 73 -3.98 2.08 12.29
C ARG A 73 -3.94 2.86 13.60
N LYS A 74 -2.76 3.31 14.00
CA LYS A 74 -2.57 4.11 15.21
C LYS A 74 -3.23 5.49 15.08
N ILE A 75 -3.00 6.18 13.99
CA ILE A 75 -3.50 7.55 13.75
C ILE A 75 -5.03 7.57 13.65
N HIS A 76 -5.62 6.64 12.92
CA HIS A 76 -7.06 6.59 12.68
C HIS A 76 -7.81 5.69 13.65
N GLY A 77 -7.12 5.11 14.62
CA GLY A 77 -7.74 4.21 15.60
C GLY A 77 -8.39 3.00 14.94
N VAL A 78 -7.74 2.41 13.94
CA VAL A 78 -8.28 1.26 13.20
C VAL A 78 -8.07 -0.02 13.99
N SER A 79 -9.14 -0.70 14.31
CA SER A 79 -9.15 -2.06 14.83
C SER A 79 -9.58 -3.04 13.74
N THR A 80 -9.03 -4.24 13.75
CA THR A 80 -9.35 -5.29 12.80
C THR A 80 -9.90 -6.52 13.51
N GLN A 81 -10.88 -7.17 12.86
CA GLN A 81 -11.49 -8.41 13.33
C GLN A 81 -11.49 -9.44 12.20
N ILE A 82 -11.02 -10.65 12.49
CA ILE A 82 -11.13 -11.75 11.55
C ILE A 82 -12.56 -12.29 11.62
N ILE A 83 -13.33 -12.12 10.55
CA ILE A 83 -14.71 -12.62 10.45
C ILE A 83 -14.68 -14.10 10.15
N SER A 84 -13.86 -14.52 9.18
CA SER A 84 -13.71 -15.93 8.84
C SER A 84 -12.36 -16.18 8.17
N LYS A 85 -11.91 -17.42 8.26
CA LYS A 85 -10.75 -17.94 7.57
C LYS A 85 -11.00 -19.38 7.21
N GLN A 86 -10.73 -19.76 5.97
CA GLN A 86 -10.98 -21.11 5.48
C GLN A 86 -10.08 -21.46 4.31
N VAL A 87 -9.91 -22.75 4.07
CA VAL A 87 -9.25 -23.27 2.89
C VAL A 87 -10.31 -23.61 1.86
N VAL A 88 -10.20 -23.04 0.67
CA VAL A 88 -11.07 -23.30 -0.48
C VAL A 88 -10.20 -23.81 -1.62
N GLY A 89 -10.17 -25.14 -1.83
CA GLY A 89 -9.26 -25.75 -2.80
C GLY A 89 -7.81 -25.46 -2.45
N ASP A 90 -7.08 -24.86 -3.38
CA ASP A 90 -5.67 -24.45 -3.19
C ASP A 90 -5.50 -23.05 -2.62
N LEU A 91 -6.60 -22.44 -2.15
CA LEU A 91 -6.60 -21.07 -1.65
C LEU A 91 -6.90 -21.01 -0.16
N PHE A 92 -6.14 -20.18 0.54
CA PHE A 92 -6.46 -19.75 1.89
C PHE A 92 -7.21 -18.42 1.80
N GLU A 93 -8.47 -18.41 2.22
CA GLU A 93 -9.36 -17.26 2.20
C GLU A 93 -9.42 -16.65 3.59
N VAL A 94 -9.25 -15.34 3.68
CA VAL A 94 -9.38 -14.58 4.93
C VAL A 94 -10.32 -13.41 4.71
N HIS A 95 -11.36 -13.34 5.53
CA HIS A 95 -12.32 -12.25 5.58
C HIS A 95 -12.05 -11.43 6.84
N VAL A 96 -11.71 -10.16 6.67
CA VAL A 96 -11.38 -9.24 7.77
C VAL A 96 -12.28 -8.01 7.70
N LYS A 97 -12.72 -7.56 8.85
CA LYS A 97 -13.46 -6.33 9.06
C LYS A 97 -12.56 -5.33 9.79
N ALA A 98 -12.61 -4.07 9.38
CA ALA A 98 -11.96 -2.98 10.08
C ALA A 98 -12.98 -1.96 10.56
N ARG A 99 -12.64 -1.28 11.65
CA ARG A 99 -13.42 -0.19 12.20
C ARG A 99 -12.49 0.91 12.66
N ASP A 100 -12.75 2.15 12.28
CA ASP A 100 -11.97 3.29 12.74
C ASP A 100 -12.58 3.95 13.99
N LYS A 101 -11.88 4.96 14.52
CA LYS A 101 -12.31 5.67 15.73
C LYS A 101 -13.62 6.45 15.57
N THR A 102 -14.05 6.71 14.33
CA THR A 102 -15.33 7.38 14.05
C THR A 102 -16.52 6.40 13.99
N GLY A 103 -16.23 5.09 14.04
CA GLY A 103 -17.23 4.03 13.90
C GLY A 103 -17.46 3.58 12.47
N LYS A 104 -16.76 4.15 11.49
CA LYS A 104 -16.81 3.69 10.09
C LYS A 104 -16.24 2.28 10.02
N GLU A 105 -16.89 1.43 9.21
CA GLU A 105 -16.48 0.05 9.00
C GLU A 105 -16.16 -0.21 7.53
N ASP A 106 -15.28 -1.16 7.30
CA ASP A 106 -14.92 -1.65 5.98
C ASP A 106 -14.55 -3.14 6.07
N GLU A 107 -14.66 -3.85 4.98
CA GLU A 107 -14.37 -5.28 4.91
C GLU A 107 -13.52 -5.58 3.69
N ASP A 108 -12.69 -6.61 3.80
CA ASP A 108 -11.91 -7.13 2.67
C ASP A 108 -11.83 -8.65 2.77
N ILE A 109 -11.86 -9.30 1.63
CA ILE A 109 -11.61 -10.73 1.51
C ILE A 109 -10.37 -10.89 0.65
N SER A 110 -9.37 -11.59 1.17
CA SER A 110 -8.14 -11.84 0.45
C SER A 110 -7.86 -13.34 0.35
N TYR A 111 -7.07 -13.69 -0.66
CA TYR A 111 -6.72 -15.08 -0.98
C TYR A 111 -5.22 -15.23 -1.09
N LEU A 112 -4.71 -16.36 -0.60
CA LEU A 112 -3.33 -16.76 -0.75
C LEU A 112 -3.28 -18.18 -1.32
N VAL A 113 -2.48 -18.38 -2.37
CA VAL A 113 -2.27 -19.70 -2.96
C VAL A 113 -1.41 -20.53 -2.01
N ILE A 114 -1.93 -21.69 -1.58
CA ILE A 114 -1.26 -22.60 -0.65
C ILE A 114 -0.98 -23.98 -1.28
N LYS A 115 -1.15 -24.10 -2.58
CA LYS A 115 -0.91 -25.36 -3.31
C LYS A 115 0.50 -25.87 -3.08
N GLY A 116 0.61 -27.15 -2.70
CA GLY A 116 1.88 -27.82 -2.49
C GLY A 116 2.61 -27.45 -1.19
N LEU A 117 2.02 -26.59 -0.36
CA LEU A 117 2.60 -26.21 0.93
C LEU A 117 2.17 -27.17 2.04
N SER A 118 3.10 -27.47 2.94
CA SER A 118 2.87 -28.31 4.12
C SER A 118 3.75 -27.87 5.29
N GLY A 119 3.43 -28.31 6.48
CA GLY A 119 4.22 -28.06 7.69
C GLY A 119 4.44 -26.57 7.96
N ASN A 120 5.67 -26.19 8.25
CA ASN A 120 6.04 -24.80 8.55
C ASN A 120 5.78 -23.83 7.39
N ASP A 121 5.97 -24.28 6.15
CA ASP A 121 5.73 -23.45 4.97
C ASP A 121 4.25 -23.09 4.86
N LEU A 122 3.35 -24.04 5.10
CA LEU A 122 1.93 -23.79 5.12
C LEU A 122 1.53 -22.86 6.29
N ALA A 123 2.04 -23.13 7.49
CA ALA A 123 1.77 -22.28 8.66
C ALA A 123 2.20 -20.83 8.42
N ASN A 124 3.40 -20.63 7.89
CA ASN A 124 3.91 -19.30 7.55
C ASN A 124 3.06 -18.60 6.47
N ALA A 125 2.65 -19.34 5.45
CA ALA A 125 1.78 -18.81 4.40
C ALA A 125 0.42 -18.37 4.96
N MET A 126 -0.17 -19.14 5.85
CA MET A 126 -1.43 -18.78 6.49
C MET A 126 -1.30 -17.54 7.36
N MET A 127 -0.21 -17.39 8.12
CA MET A 127 0.08 -16.19 8.90
C MET A 127 0.26 -14.97 7.98
N LYS A 128 0.97 -15.11 6.86
CA LYS A 128 1.11 -14.07 5.84
C LYS A 128 -0.24 -13.65 5.26
N GLY A 129 -1.12 -14.61 5.00
CA GLY A 129 -2.47 -14.36 4.50
C GLY A 129 -3.29 -13.49 5.44
N ILE A 130 -3.23 -13.76 6.72
CA ILE A 130 -3.90 -12.96 7.76
C ILE A 130 -3.32 -11.55 7.81
N THR A 131 -2.00 -11.42 7.81
CA THR A 131 -1.31 -10.13 7.80
C THR A 131 -1.66 -9.30 6.57
N LYS A 132 -1.65 -9.91 5.40
CA LYS A 132 -2.03 -9.30 4.13
C LYS A 132 -3.46 -8.74 4.20
N SER A 133 -4.40 -9.53 4.69
CA SER A 133 -5.81 -9.13 4.81
C SER A 133 -5.99 -7.92 5.72
N LYS A 134 -5.33 -7.92 6.87
CA LYS A 134 -5.37 -6.82 7.83
C LYS A 134 -4.78 -5.53 7.25
N ARG A 135 -3.69 -5.63 6.49
CA ARG A 135 -3.07 -4.47 5.84
C ARG A 135 -3.94 -3.92 4.72
N ARG A 136 -4.48 -4.78 3.88
CA ARG A 136 -5.36 -4.39 2.78
C ARG A 136 -6.58 -3.63 3.28
N VAL A 137 -7.29 -4.16 4.28
CA VAL A 137 -8.48 -3.49 4.84
C VAL A 137 -8.12 -2.19 5.55
N THR A 138 -6.94 -2.08 6.13
CA THR A 138 -6.45 -0.84 6.73
C THR A 138 -6.26 0.24 5.67
N LEU A 139 -5.61 -0.07 4.55
CA LEU A 139 -5.46 0.87 3.44
C LEU A 139 -6.82 1.28 2.88
N SER A 140 -7.74 0.34 2.71
CA SER A 140 -9.07 0.59 2.21
C SER A 140 -9.86 1.56 3.10
N ILE A 141 -9.93 1.30 4.39
CA ILE A 141 -10.70 2.15 5.33
C ILE A 141 -10.07 3.56 5.45
N CYS A 142 -8.76 3.68 5.25
CA CYS A 142 -8.06 4.96 5.23
C CYS A 142 -8.13 5.67 3.88
N GLY A 143 -8.78 5.09 2.89
CA GLY A 143 -8.97 5.70 1.56
C GLY A 143 -7.75 5.64 0.66
N LEU A 144 -6.81 4.73 0.90
CA LEU A 144 -5.60 4.54 0.10
C LEU A 144 -5.75 3.34 -0.83
N GLY A 145 -5.89 3.60 -2.12
CA GLY A 145 -6.00 2.58 -3.15
C GLY A 145 -4.65 2.15 -3.74
N MET A 146 -3.69 1.80 -2.90
CA MET A 146 -2.35 1.37 -3.34
C MET A 146 -2.04 -0.05 -2.84
N LEU A 147 -1.01 -0.65 -3.44
CA LEU A 147 -0.53 -1.98 -3.03
C LEU A 147 0.15 -1.90 -1.66
N ASP A 148 -0.03 -2.94 -0.85
CA ASP A 148 0.73 -3.17 0.37
C ASP A 148 1.99 -3.98 0.07
N GLU A 149 3.01 -3.83 0.92
CA GLU A 149 4.27 -4.57 0.83
C GLU A 149 4.06 -6.09 0.73
N SER A 150 3.07 -6.63 1.45
CA SER A 150 2.74 -8.05 1.42
C SER A 150 2.21 -8.54 0.07
N GLU A 151 1.71 -7.65 -0.77
CA GLU A 151 1.20 -7.97 -2.11
C GLU A 151 2.30 -7.98 -3.17
N ILE A 152 3.40 -7.26 -2.93
CA ILE A 152 4.50 -7.12 -3.89
C ILE A 152 5.14 -8.47 -4.23
N GLU A 153 5.29 -9.35 -3.25
CA GLU A 153 5.89 -10.68 -3.40
C GLU A 153 5.08 -11.59 -4.35
N THR A 154 3.80 -11.28 -4.57
CA THR A 154 2.90 -12.10 -5.40
C THR A 154 2.76 -11.58 -6.82
N ILE A 155 3.39 -10.45 -7.15
CA ILE A 155 3.31 -9.84 -8.49
C ILE A 155 4.50 -10.29 -9.32
N GLU A 156 4.24 -10.83 -10.51
CA GLU A 156 5.27 -11.18 -11.47
C GLU A 156 5.86 -9.94 -12.13
N ASN A 157 7.16 -10.00 -12.46
CA ASN A 157 7.90 -8.94 -13.17
C ASN A 157 7.94 -7.59 -12.43
N VAL A 158 8.08 -7.64 -11.12
CA VAL A 158 8.31 -6.46 -10.27
C VAL A 158 9.81 -6.25 -10.07
N ALA A 159 10.26 -5.00 -10.21
CA ALA A 159 11.63 -4.61 -9.89
C ALA A 159 11.62 -3.44 -8.90
N PRO A 160 12.58 -3.42 -7.94
CA PRO A 160 12.76 -2.24 -7.10
C PRO A 160 13.16 -1.05 -7.98
N ALA A 161 12.62 0.09 -7.64
CA ALA A 161 12.94 1.33 -8.33
C ALA A 161 14.20 1.97 -7.77
#